data_5375d57e15310fb2893b5cc25e3adb99
#
_entry.id   5375d57e15310fb2893b5cc25e3adb99
#
_cell.length_a   1.000
_cell.length_b   1.000
_cell.length_c   1.000
_cell.angle_alpha   90.00
_cell.angle_beta   90.00
_cell.angle_gamma   90.00
#
_symmetry.space_group_name_H-M   'P 1'
#
loop_
_entity.id
_entity.type
_entity.pdbx_description
1 polymer ?
#
loop_
_entity_poly.entity_id
_entity_poly.type
_entity_poly.pdbx_seq_one_letter_code
_entity_poly.pdbx_strand_id
1 'polypeptide(L)'
;MCEAVTQPSGLNGPTWLSNSIRVRLDLSYDGTGFSGWAAQPSRRTVAGVLTAALARLVAGAPLGLTVAGRTDAGVHATGQVCHVDLPRDRWDELGGSLLRRLAALMPPDARVRAVTAVPDAFDARFSATFRRYEYRVADTVWGPEPLRRHDTLGWGRPLDIDRLRLAAAGLVGEHDFAAYCKRKERATTVRAVTRLDWRRDPDGVAVATVQADAFCQAMVRSLVGGMLAVGDGRREPS
;
A
#
# COMPACT_ATOMS: atom_id res chain seq x y z
N MET A 1 -30.55 -19.60 34.42
CA MET A 1 -30.50 -18.18 34.83
C MET A 1 -29.48 -17.49 33.92
N CYS A 2 -29.97 -16.62 33.05
CA CYS A 2 -29.19 -15.90 32.07
C CYS A 2 -28.97 -14.48 32.62
N GLU A 3 -27.75 -14.13 33.01
CA GLU A 3 -27.40 -12.77 33.42
C GLU A 3 -27.00 -11.96 32.20
N ALA A 4 -27.77 -10.92 31.92
CA ALA A 4 -27.46 -9.91 30.93
C ALA A 4 -26.41 -8.95 31.51
N VAL A 5 -25.21 -8.93 30.96
CA VAL A 5 -24.19 -7.90 31.25
C VAL A 5 -24.56 -6.65 30.45
N THR A 6 -25.06 -5.64 31.13
CA THR A 6 -25.24 -4.29 30.60
C THR A 6 -23.88 -3.68 30.26
N GLN A 7 -23.72 -3.26 29.00
CA GLN A 7 -22.58 -2.43 28.59
C GLN A 7 -22.66 -1.06 29.29
N PRO A 8 -21.55 -0.49 29.77
CA PRO A 8 -21.54 0.87 30.25
C PRO A 8 -21.72 1.84 29.07
N SER A 9 -22.85 2.48 29.01
CA SER A 9 -23.15 3.67 28.23
C SER A 9 -22.26 4.81 28.74
N GLY A 10 -21.44 5.40 27.87
CA GLY A 10 -20.78 6.68 28.13
C GLY A 10 -19.30 6.72 27.90
N LEU A 11 -18.87 6.57 26.65
CA LEU A 11 -17.68 7.24 26.17
C LEU A 11 -18.14 8.26 25.13
N ASN A 12 -18.40 9.49 25.58
CA ASN A 12 -18.47 10.64 24.69
C ASN A 12 -17.13 10.74 24.00
N GLY A 13 -17.04 10.32 22.72
CA GLY A 13 -15.91 10.62 21.87
C GLY A 13 -15.68 12.13 21.87
N PRO A 14 -14.45 12.59 21.56
CA PRO A 14 -14.16 14.02 21.58
C PRO A 14 -15.20 14.77 20.74
N THR A 15 -15.74 15.86 21.28
CA THR A 15 -16.86 16.65 20.72
C THR A 15 -16.65 17.13 19.27
N TRP A 16 -15.40 17.12 18.76
CA TRP A 16 -15.10 17.47 17.37
C TRP A 16 -15.48 16.37 16.36
N LEU A 17 -15.68 15.12 16.77
CA LEU A 17 -16.11 14.03 15.85
C LEU A 17 -17.53 14.26 15.32
N SER A 18 -18.38 14.96 16.05
CA SER A 18 -19.75 15.31 15.61
C SER A 18 -19.77 16.43 14.55
N ASN A 19 -18.67 17.15 14.36
CA ASN A 19 -18.50 18.22 13.35
C ASN A 19 -17.19 18.04 12.58
N SER A 20 -16.99 16.86 12.03
CA SER A 20 -15.83 16.54 11.18
C SER A 20 -16.24 16.38 9.71
N ILE A 21 -15.26 16.43 8.84
CA ILE A 21 -15.39 16.10 7.43
C ILE A 21 -14.37 15.02 7.06
N ARG A 22 -14.81 14.02 6.34
CA ARG A 22 -13.92 12.98 5.82
C ARG A 22 -13.17 13.47 4.59
N VAL A 23 -11.85 13.38 4.64
CA VAL A 23 -10.96 13.82 3.58
C VAL A 23 -10.14 12.65 3.07
N ARG A 24 -10.28 12.36 1.78
CA ARG A 24 -9.43 11.42 1.05
C ARG A 24 -8.15 12.11 0.64
N LEU A 25 -7.02 11.42 0.84
CA LEU A 25 -5.70 11.82 0.42
C LEU A 25 -5.15 10.77 -0.55
N ASP A 26 -4.77 11.21 -1.75
CA ASP A 26 -4.06 10.37 -2.72
C ASP A 26 -2.56 10.68 -2.61
N LEU A 27 -1.73 9.63 -2.45
CA LEU A 27 -0.31 9.79 -2.16
C LEU A 27 0.57 8.99 -3.13
N SER A 28 1.81 9.48 -3.27
CA SER A 28 2.92 8.71 -3.82
C SER A 28 4.15 8.84 -2.92
N TYR A 29 4.97 7.79 -2.88
CA TYR A 29 6.21 7.82 -2.09
C TYR A 29 7.25 6.83 -2.62
N ASP A 30 8.52 7.22 -2.51
CA ASP A 30 9.67 6.34 -2.54
C ASP A 30 9.82 5.68 -1.17
N GLY A 31 9.57 4.38 -1.10
CA GLY A 31 9.56 3.62 0.15
C GLY A 31 10.95 3.30 0.71
N THR A 32 12.02 3.55 -0.04
CA THR A 32 13.41 3.13 0.31
C THR A 32 13.80 3.56 1.72
N GLY A 33 13.53 4.81 2.09
CA GLY A 33 13.85 5.37 3.40
C GLY A 33 12.77 5.18 4.47
N PHE A 34 11.70 4.40 4.18
CA PHE A 34 10.60 4.18 5.10
C PHE A 34 10.55 2.75 5.66
N SER A 35 10.28 2.61 6.93
CA SER A 35 9.99 1.33 7.61
C SER A 35 8.55 0.86 7.34
N GLY A 36 8.00 1.16 6.16
CA GLY A 36 6.65 0.87 5.72
C GLY A 36 5.65 1.98 6.04
N TRP A 37 4.36 1.65 5.84
CA TRP A 37 3.27 2.60 6.07
C TRP A 37 2.99 2.88 7.54
N ALA A 38 2.75 1.81 8.33
CA ALA A 38 2.19 1.93 9.68
C ALA A 38 3.16 2.64 10.64
N ALA A 39 2.63 3.60 11.42
CA ALA A 39 3.39 4.28 12.47
C ALA A 39 3.99 3.27 13.45
N GLN A 40 5.26 3.45 13.78
CA GLN A 40 6.03 2.62 14.69
C GLN A 40 6.90 3.52 15.56
N PRO A 41 7.06 3.21 16.87
CA PRO A 41 7.98 3.96 17.72
C PRO A 41 9.38 3.96 17.13
N SER A 42 10.03 5.12 17.16
CA SER A 42 11.43 5.34 16.75
C SER A 42 11.76 4.97 15.30
N ARG A 43 10.73 4.77 14.44
CA ARG A 43 10.93 4.46 13.02
C ARG A 43 10.28 5.49 12.11
N ARG A 44 10.96 5.81 11.03
CA ARG A 44 10.42 6.67 9.98
C ARG A 44 9.43 5.88 9.13
N THR A 45 8.16 6.30 9.11
CA THR A 45 7.07 5.65 8.40
C THR A 45 6.25 6.66 7.61
N VAL A 46 5.57 6.22 6.55
CA VAL A 46 4.76 7.13 5.71
C VAL A 46 3.62 7.75 6.52
N ALA A 47 2.89 6.93 7.30
CA ALA A 47 1.84 7.45 8.18
C ALA A 47 2.38 8.42 9.23
N GLY A 48 3.57 8.17 9.78
CA GLY A 48 4.20 9.05 10.77
C GLY A 48 4.49 10.44 10.20
N VAL A 49 5.13 10.54 9.03
CA VAL A 49 5.44 11.85 8.41
C VAL A 49 4.17 12.57 7.95
N LEU A 50 3.17 11.85 7.45
CA LEU A 50 1.88 12.45 7.05
C LEU A 50 1.12 12.97 8.27
N THR A 51 1.03 12.18 9.35
CA THR A 51 0.39 12.61 10.59
C THR A 51 1.07 13.83 11.18
N ALA A 52 2.40 13.87 11.20
CA ALA A 52 3.17 15.02 11.69
C ALA A 52 2.91 16.29 10.85
N ALA A 53 2.83 16.15 9.51
CA ALA A 53 2.50 17.27 8.63
C ALA A 53 1.07 17.79 8.84
N LEU A 54 0.09 16.88 8.94
CA LEU A 54 -1.30 17.23 9.22
C LEU A 54 -1.47 17.89 10.61
N ALA A 55 -0.84 17.34 11.65
CA ALA A 55 -0.93 17.85 13.02
C ALA A 55 -0.47 19.33 13.12
N ARG A 56 0.52 19.74 12.30
CA ARG A 56 0.97 21.14 12.22
C ARG A 56 -0.08 22.08 11.60
N LEU A 57 -1.00 21.54 10.81
CA LEU A 57 -2.03 22.31 10.10
C LEU A 57 -3.35 22.36 10.87
N VAL A 58 -3.67 21.30 11.63
CA VAL A 58 -4.98 21.18 12.30
C VAL A 58 -4.88 21.29 13.83
N ALA A 59 -3.84 21.93 14.33
CA ALA A 59 -3.70 22.35 15.73
C ALA A 59 -3.97 21.23 16.77
N GLY A 60 -3.29 20.07 16.58
CA GLY A 60 -3.25 19.04 17.62
C GLY A 60 -4.46 18.12 17.76
N ALA A 61 -5.42 18.15 16.81
CA ALA A 61 -6.47 17.15 16.78
C ALA A 61 -5.87 15.74 16.62
N PRO A 62 -6.34 14.74 17.39
CA PRO A 62 -5.87 13.37 17.25
C PRO A 62 -6.34 12.82 15.91
N LEU A 63 -5.41 12.68 14.96
CA LEU A 63 -5.70 12.27 13.59
C LEU A 63 -5.48 10.76 13.43
N GLY A 64 -6.55 10.03 13.17
CA GLY A 64 -6.50 8.63 12.74
C GLY A 64 -6.43 8.51 11.22
N LEU A 65 -5.34 7.96 10.68
CA LEU A 65 -5.24 7.66 9.26
C LEU A 65 -5.71 6.24 8.97
N THR A 66 -6.71 6.11 8.10
CA THR A 66 -7.12 4.82 7.53
C THR A 66 -6.62 4.70 6.10
N VAL A 67 -5.90 3.63 5.78
CA VAL A 67 -5.25 3.42 4.48
C VAL A 67 -5.87 2.25 3.72
N ALA A 68 -5.90 2.35 2.38
CA ALA A 68 -6.41 1.30 1.50
C ALA A 68 -5.63 -0.02 1.64
N GLY A 69 -4.31 0.07 1.77
CA GLY A 69 -3.44 -1.08 2.00
C GLY A 69 -2.11 -0.65 2.62
N ARG A 70 -1.72 -1.29 3.72
CA ARG A 70 -0.41 -1.04 4.33
C ARG A 70 0.67 -1.61 3.42
N THR A 71 1.72 -0.82 3.16
CA THR A 71 2.93 -1.27 2.48
C THR A 71 3.99 -1.65 3.50
N ASP A 72 4.77 -2.68 3.20
CA ASP A 72 5.93 -3.10 3.99
C ASP A 72 7.12 -2.13 3.81
N ALA A 73 8.17 -2.29 4.63
CA ALA A 73 9.40 -1.51 4.52
C ALA A 73 10.01 -1.62 3.10
N GLY A 74 10.46 -0.49 2.56
CA GLY A 74 11.05 -0.40 1.23
C GLY A 74 10.06 -0.43 0.06
N VAL A 75 8.76 -0.63 0.29
CA VAL A 75 7.75 -0.67 -0.79
C VAL A 75 7.34 0.73 -1.18
N HIS A 76 7.44 1.04 -2.48
CA HIS A 76 7.02 2.31 -3.07
C HIS A 76 5.52 2.32 -3.36
N ALA A 77 4.96 3.50 -3.57
CA ALA A 77 3.60 3.66 -4.07
C ALA A 77 3.49 4.85 -5.03
N THR A 78 2.81 4.64 -6.14
CA THR A 78 2.44 5.69 -7.09
C THR A 78 0.99 6.14 -6.93
N GLY A 79 0.16 5.38 -6.21
CA GLY A 79 -1.27 5.60 -6.05
C GLY A 79 -1.81 5.04 -4.73
N GLN A 80 -1.18 5.36 -3.60
CA GLN A 80 -1.73 5.04 -2.28
C GLN A 80 -2.89 5.96 -1.94
N VAL A 81 -3.90 5.41 -1.28
CA VAL A 81 -5.07 6.16 -0.80
C VAL A 81 -5.21 5.98 0.70
N CYS A 82 -5.43 7.08 1.40
CA CYS A 82 -5.88 7.05 2.80
C CYS A 82 -6.98 8.08 3.02
N HIS A 83 -7.68 7.98 4.15
CA HIS A 83 -8.57 9.04 4.61
C HIS A 83 -8.25 9.44 6.05
N VAL A 84 -8.69 10.63 6.38
CA VAL A 84 -8.63 11.22 7.71
C VAL A 84 -9.89 12.05 7.93
N ASP A 85 -10.40 12.07 9.17
CA ASP A 85 -11.48 12.97 9.56
C ASP A 85 -10.86 14.24 10.14
N LEU A 86 -11.16 15.39 9.54
CA LEU A 86 -10.68 16.70 9.96
C LEU A 86 -11.80 17.49 10.62
N PRO A 87 -11.52 18.33 11.63
CA PRO A 87 -12.49 19.31 12.13
C PRO A 87 -13.01 20.19 10.99
N ARG A 88 -14.33 20.41 10.94
CA ARG A 88 -14.99 21.14 9.85
C ARG A 88 -14.48 22.57 9.73
N ASP A 89 -14.33 23.26 10.85
CA ASP A 89 -13.78 24.62 10.91
C ASP A 89 -12.38 24.71 10.29
N ARG A 90 -11.55 23.72 10.56
CA ARG A 90 -10.19 23.64 9.96
C ARG A 90 -10.22 23.31 8.49
N TRP A 91 -11.14 22.47 8.05
CA TRP A 91 -11.35 22.23 6.62
C TRP A 91 -11.80 23.49 5.89
N ASP A 92 -12.76 24.23 6.44
CA ASP A 92 -13.30 25.44 5.83
C ASP A 92 -12.22 26.52 5.73
N GLU A 93 -11.32 26.59 6.72
CA GLU A 93 -10.14 27.49 6.70
C GLU A 93 -9.08 27.05 5.68
N LEU A 94 -8.77 25.77 5.61
CA LEU A 94 -7.58 25.24 4.94
C LEU A 94 -7.85 24.53 3.62
N GLY A 95 -9.10 24.08 3.38
CA GLY A 95 -9.44 23.13 2.30
C GLY A 95 -8.84 23.50 0.95
N GLY A 96 -9.03 24.73 0.50
CA GLY A 96 -8.48 25.24 -0.76
C GLY A 96 -6.95 25.35 -0.80
N SER A 97 -6.27 25.35 0.35
CA SER A 97 -4.81 25.49 0.47
C SER A 97 -4.12 24.27 1.04
N LEU A 98 -4.86 23.27 1.53
CA LEU A 98 -4.33 22.13 2.27
C LEU A 98 -3.29 21.36 1.46
N LEU A 99 -3.56 21.09 0.18
CA LEU A 99 -2.61 20.39 -0.70
C LEU A 99 -1.27 21.14 -0.80
N ARG A 100 -1.31 22.44 -1.02
CA ARG A 100 -0.10 23.29 -1.13
C ARG A 100 0.67 23.33 0.19
N ARG A 101 -0.03 23.42 1.33
CA ARG A 101 0.59 23.42 2.66
C ARG A 101 1.22 22.07 2.99
N LEU A 102 0.55 20.97 2.65
CA LEU A 102 1.13 19.62 2.77
C LEU A 102 2.37 19.46 1.89
N ALA A 103 2.35 19.98 0.65
CA ALA A 103 3.53 19.92 -0.22
C ALA A 103 4.77 20.60 0.38
N ALA A 104 4.59 21.66 1.18
CA ALA A 104 5.67 22.34 1.86
C ALA A 104 6.18 21.60 3.13
N LEU A 105 5.33 20.79 3.75
CA LEU A 105 5.65 20.08 5.00
C LEU A 105 6.13 18.64 4.79
N MET A 106 5.72 18.02 3.68
CA MET A 106 6.08 16.64 3.37
C MET A 106 7.54 16.56 2.88
N PRO A 107 8.27 15.49 3.25
CA PRO A 107 9.62 15.26 2.78
C PRO A 107 9.66 14.96 1.26
N PRO A 108 10.83 15.11 0.60
CA PRO A 108 10.92 14.96 -0.86
C PRO A 108 10.55 13.57 -1.39
N ASP A 109 10.64 12.54 -0.56
CA ASP A 109 10.34 11.15 -0.89
C ASP A 109 8.90 10.72 -0.60
N ALA A 110 8.03 11.65 -0.16
CA ALA A 110 6.59 11.41 -0.04
C ALA A 110 5.79 12.65 -0.46
N ARG A 111 4.71 12.45 -1.22
CA ARG A 111 3.85 13.54 -1.71
C ARG A 111 2.38 13.19 -1.58
N VAL A 112 1.59 14.13 -1.08
CA VAL A 112 0.14 14.14 -1.27
C VAL A 112 -0.11 14.74 -2.65
N ARG A 113 -0.85 14.03 -3.49
CA ARG A 113 -1.13 14.41 -4.88
C ARG A 113 -2.50 15.03 -5.06
N ALA A 114 -3.46 14.60 -4.24
CA ALA A 114 -4.81 15.14 -4.21
C ALA A 114 -5.38 15.11 -2.80
N VAL A 115 -6.27 16.06 -2.53
CA VAL A 115 -7.02 16.20 -1.29
C VAL A 115 -8.48 16.42 -1.69
N THR A 116 -9.38 15.53 -1.27
CA THR A 116 -10.77 15.56 -1.70
C THR A 116 -11.69 15.28 -0.51
N ALA A 117 -12.68 16.15 -0.28
CA ALA A 117 -13.77 15.85 0.64
C ALA A 117 -14.62 14.71 0.07
N VAL A 118 -14.95 13.73 0.92
CA VAL A 118 -15.72 12.55 0.52
C VAL A 118 -16.85 12.30 1.52
N PRO A 119 -17.91 11.58 1.12
CA PRO A 119 -18.97 11.19 2.06
C PRO A 119 -18.42 10.38 3.25
N ASP A 120 -19.08 10.47 4.41
CA ASP A 120 -18.70 9.76 5.64
C ASP A 120 -18.70 8.23 5.47
N ALA A 121 -19.50 7.72 4.53
CA ALA A 121 -19.51 6.29 4.15
C ALA A 121 -18.23 5.82 3.45
N PHE A 122 -17.39 6.73 2.95
CA PHE A 122 -16.14 6.35 2.31
C PHE A 122 -15.16 5.83 3.36
N ASP A 123 -14.66 4.62 3.16
CA ASP A 123 -13.56 4.04 3.93
C ASP A 123 -12.44 3.60 2.99
N ALA A 124 -11.26 4.20 3.11
CA ALA A 124 -10.15 3.92 2.20
C ALA A 124 -9.78 2.43 2.16
N ARG A 125 -9.94 1.70 3.28
CA ARG A 125 -9.61 0.28 3.36
C ARG A 125 -10.69 -0.59 2.71
N PHE A 126 -11.97 -0.31 2.99
CA PHE A 126 -13.10 -1.15 2.57
C PHE A 126 -13.71 -0.71 1.25
N SER A 127 -13.58 0.56 0.86
CA SER A 127 -14.00 1.05 -0.46
C SER A 127 -13.02 0.72 -1.58
N ALA A 128 -11.83 0.19 -1.27
CA ALA A 128 -10.87 -0.24 -2.28
C ALA A 128 -11.35 -1.53 -2.97
N THR A 129 -11.63 -1.47 -4.26
CA THR A 129 -12.11 -2.61 -5.05
C THR A 129 -11.00 -3.59 -5.41
N PHE A 130 -9.77 -3.12 -5.55
CA PHE A 130 -8.58 -3.93 -5.78
C PHE A 130 -7.33 -3.20 -5.29
N ARG A 131 -6.23 -3.95 -5.20
CA ARG A 131 -4.86 -3.44 -5.04
C ARG A 131 -4.04 -3.98 -6.19
N ARG A 132 -3.17 -3.11 -6.76
CA ARG A 132 -2.27 -3.48 -7.86
C ARG A 132 -0.83 -3.16 -7.48
N TYR A 133 0.05 -4.10 -7.80
CA TYR A 133 1.49 -3.93 -7.68
C TYR A 133 2.16 -4.17 -9.03
N GLU A 134 3.19 -3.40 -9.32
CA GLU A 134 4.17 -3.73 -10.34
C GLU A 134 5.49 -4.10 -9.66
N TYR A 135 6.12 -5.15 -10.15
CA TYR A 135 7.43 -5.60 -9.68
C TYR A 135 8.37 -5.64 -10.88
N ARG A 136 9.45 -4.86 -10.82
CA ARG A 136 10.40 -4.69 -11.91
C ARG A 136 11.66 -5.49 -11.62
N VAL A 137 12.15 -6.21 -12.63
CA VAL A 137 13.34 -7.08 -12.53
C VAL A 137 14.24 -6.86 -13.74
N ALA A 138 15.46 -6.37 -13.51
CA ALA A 138 16.49 -6.28 -14.52
C ALA A 138 17.32 -7.58 -14.47
N ASP A 139 17.25 -8.38 -15.52
CA ASP A 139 17.96 -9.66 -15.66
C ASP A 139 19.21 -9.57 -16.55
N THR A 140 19.73 -8.36 -16.68
CA THR A 140 20.99 -8.07 -17.34
C THR A 140 22.17 -8.32 -16.39
N VAL A 141 23.31 -8.71 -16.94
CA VAL A 141 24.54 -8.97 -16.15
C VAL A 141 25.07 -7.74 -15.40
N TRP A 142 24.77 -6.53 -15.90
CA TRP A 142 25.15 -5.26 -15.27
C TRP A 142 24.13 -4.72 -14.26
N GLY A 143 22.98 -5.42 -14.10
CA GLY A 143 21.94 -5.07 -13.14
C GLY A 143 20.99 -3.95 -13.59
N PRO A 144 20.23 -3.32 -12.66
CA PRO A 144 19.29 -2.26 -12.98
C PRO A 144 20.01 -0.94 -13.31
N GLU A 145 19.37 -0.12 -14.14
CA GLU A 145 19.81 1.26 -14.37
C GLU A 145 19.95 2.02 -13.04
N PRO A 146 21.05 2.80 -12.82
CA PRO A 146 21.31 3.49 -11.57
C PRO A 146 20.17 4.41 -11.11
N LEU A 147 19.46 5.08 -12.03
CA LEU A 147 18.32 5.92 -11.73
C LEU A 147 17.07 5.12 -11.33
N ARG A 148 17.04 3.83 -11.64
CA ARG A 148 15.95 2.89 -11.32
C ARG A 148 16.30 1.89 -10.21
N ARG A 149 17.46 2.03 -9.59
CA ARG A 149 17.98 1.09 -8.58
C ARG A 149 17.07 0.86 -7.37
N HIS A 150 16.22 1.85 -7.06
CA HIS A 150 15.33 1.78 -5.91
C HIS A 150 14.03 1.01 -6.19
N ASP A 151 13.60 0.95 -7.46
CA ASP A 151 12.33 0.33 -7.87
C ASP A 151 12.51 -0.89 -8.78
N THR A 152 13.74 -1.29 -9.08
CA THR A 152 14.05 -2.41 -9.97
C THR A 152 15.03 -3.37 -9.29
N LEU A 153 14.60 -4.62 -9.11
CA LEU A 153 15.44 -5.69 -8.59
C LEU A 153 16.48 -6.12 -9.65
N GLY A 154 17.75 -6.19 -9.28
CA GLY A 154 18.76 -6.87 -10.09
C GLY A 154 18.66 -8.40 -9.97
N TRP A 155 18.67 -9.10 -11.10
CA TRP A 155 18.63 -10.56 -11.16
C TRP A 155 19.70 -11.05 -12.14
N GLY A 156 20.72 -11.71 -11.63
CA GLY A 156 21.91 -12.06 -12.42
C GLY A 156 21.74 -13.24 -13.42
N ARG A 157 20.50 -13.59 -13.78
CA ARG A 157 20.20 -14.69 -14.70
C ARG A 157 19.13 -14.24 -15.70
N PRO A 158 19.25 -14.58 -16.99
CA PRO A 158 18.20 -14.30 -17.97
C PRO A 158 16.86 -14.91 -17.55
N LEU A 159 15.79 -14.17 -17.79
CA LEU A 159 14.42 -14.58 -17.49
C LEU A 159 13.65 -14.83 -18.79
N ASP A 160 13.09 -16.01 -18.91
CA ASP A 160 12.15 -16.38 -19.96
C ASP A 160 10.74 -15.89 -19.57
N ILE A 161 10.23 -14.90 -20.31
CA ILE A 161 8.92 -14.28 -20.05
C ILE A 161 7.76 -15.27 -20.24
N ASP A 162 7.86 -16.19 -21.20
CA ASP A 162 6.79 -17.14 -21.46
C ASP A 162 6.72 -18.21 -20.35
N ARG A 163 7.86 -18.66 -19.83
CA ARG A 163 7.89 -19.49 -18.60
C ARG A 163 7.30 -18.75 -17.38
N LEU A 164 7.59 -17.46 -17.21
CA LEU A 164 7.02 -16.62 -16.16
C LEU A 164 5.50 -16.50 -16.31
N ARG A 165 5.00 -16.28 -17.53
CA ARG A 165 3.56 -16.23 -17.82
C ARG A 165 2.85 -17.56 -17.54
N LEU A 166 3.48 -18.66 -17.92
CA LEU A 166 2.95 -19.99 -17.65
C LEU A 166 2.80 -20.25 -16.15
N ALA A 167 3.83 -19.92 -15.36
CA ALA A 167 3.77 -20.02 -13.89
C ALA A 167 2.73 -19.08 -13.28
N ALA A 168 2.55 -17.88 -13.86
CA ALA A 168 1.58 -16.90 -13.39
C ALA A 168 0.13 -17.36 -13.63
N ALA A 169 -0.14 -18.04 -14.73
CA ALA A 169 -1.50 -18.46 -15.12
C ALA A 169 -2.16 -19.36 -14.07
N GLY A 170 -1.41 -20.26 -13.44
CA GLY A 170 -1.90 -21.15 -12.38
C GLY A 170 -2.23 -20.46 -11.06
N LEU A 171 -1.83 -19.19 -10.90
CA LEU A 171 -2.03 -18.41 -9.66
C LEU A 171 -3.16 -17.37 -9.79
N VAL A 172 -3.76 -17.23 -10.98
CA VAL A 172 -4.92 -16.37 -11.18
C VAL A 172 -6.18 -17.11 -10.72
N GLY A 173 -7.04 -16.41 -10.01
CA GLY A 173 -8.27 -16.96 -9.42
C GLY A 173 -8.29 -16.83 -7.91
N GLU A 174 -9.26 -17.47 -7.27
CA GLU A 174 -9.37 -17.57 -5.83
C GLU A 174 -8.64 -18.82 -5.34
N HIS A 175 -7.61 -18.63 -4.52
CA HIS A 175 -6.78 -19.69 -3.98
C HIS A 175 -6.43 -19.41 -2.52
N ASP A 176 -6.03 -20.46 -1.79
CA ASP A 176 -5.35 -20.32 -0.49
C ASP A 176 -3.85 -20.07 -0.70
N PHE A 177 -3.44 -18.84 -0.53
CA PHE A 177 -2.04 -18.40 -0.66
C PHE A 177 -1.23 -18.56 0.63
N ALA A 178 -1.58 -19.49 1.54
CA ALA A 178 -0.87 -19.68 2.81
C ALA A 178 0.64 -19.87 2.63
N ALA A 179 1.09 -20.58 1.58
CA ALA A 179 2.49 -20.79 1.25
C ALA A 179 3.26 -19.51 0.88
N TYR A 180 2.55 -18.47 0.45
CA TYR A 180 3.11 -17.20 0.02
C TYR A 180 2.96 -16.09 1.07
N CYS A 181 2.33 -16.38 2.19
CA CYS A 181 1.96 -15.41 3.22
C CYS A 181 2.80 -15.56 4.47
N LYS A 182 3.27 -14.46 5.05
CA LYS A 182 3.71 -14.50 6.44
C LYS A 182 2.50 -14.75 7.34
N ARG A 183 2.54 -15.85 8.09
CA ARG A 183 1.44 -16.31 8.93
C ARG A 183 1.03 -15.23 9.96
N LYS A 184 -0.27 -14.98 10.06
CA LYS A 184 -0.89 -14.15 11.11
C LYS A 184 -2.05 -14.91 11.70
N GLU A 185 -2.16 -14.92 13.02
CA GLU A 185 -3.32 -15.47 13.70
C GLU A 185 -4.60 -14.76 13.26
N ARG A 186 -5.67 -15.50 13.07
CA ARG A 186 -7.02 -15.03 12.72
C ARG A 186 -7.14 -14.27 11.39
N ALA A 187 -6.16 -14.35 10.49
CA ALA A 187 -6.25 -13.76 9.15
C ALA A 187 -6.42 -14.88 8.11
N THR A 188 -7.40 -14.73 7.23
CA THR A 188 -7.53 -15.61 6.06
C THR A 188 -6.38 -15.42 5.10
N THR A 189 -5.94 -16.49 4.45
CA THR A 189 -4.94 -16.51 3.37
C THR A 189 -5.57 -16.75 2.00
N VAL A 190 -6.88 -16.97 1.96
CA VAL A 190 -7.64 -17.05 0.70
C VAL A 190 -7.75 -15.66 0.09
N ARG A 191 -7.36 -15.53 -1.20
CA ARG A 191 -7.36 -14.27 -1.97
C ARG A 191 -7.82 -14.52 -3.40
N ALA A 192 -8.46 -13.52 -3.97
CA ALA A 192 -8.83 -13.52 -5.37
C ALA A 192 -7.81 -12.69 -6.18
N VAL A 193 -6.87 -13.37 -6.84
CA VAL A 193 -5.93 -12.74 -7.76
C VAL A 193 -6.63 -12.57 -9.10
N THR A 194 -6.94 -11.33 -9.48
CA THR A 194 -7.67 -11.00 -10.71
C THR A 194 -6.75 -10.77 -11.91
N ARG A 195 -5.46 -10.50 -11.65
CA ARG A 195 -4.43 -10.37 -12.68
C ARG A 195 -3.07 -10.74 -12.12
N LEU A 196 -2.35 -11.57 -12.86
CA LEU A 196 -0.93 -11.84 -12.67
C LEU A 196 -0.32 -12.07 -14.04
N ASP A 197 0.49 -11.14 -14.49
CA ASP A 197 1.03 -11.14 -15.84
C ASP A 197 2.46 -10.61 -15.85
N TRP A 198 3.26 -11.05 -16.84
CA TRP A 198 4.63 -10.62 -17.07
C TRP A 198 4.80 -10.06 -18.46
N ARG A 199 5.54 -8.98 -18.57
CA ARG A 199 5.95 -8.37 -19.84
C ARG A 199 7.38 -7.87 -19.77
N ARG A 200 8.02 -7.69 -20.91
CA ARG A 200 9.19 -6.81 -21.00
C ARG A 200 8.71 -5.40 -21.33
N ASP A 201 9.26 -4.43 -20.64
CA ASP A 201 9.05 -3.02 -21.01
C ASP A 201 10.04 -2.63 -22.14
N PRO A 202 9.91 -1.39 -22.69
CA PRO A 202 10.80 -0.93 -23.76
C PRO A 202 12.28 -0.92 -23.39
N ASP A 203 12.60 -0.80 -22.09
CA ASP A 203 13.97 -0.80 -21.57
C ASP A 203 14.51 -2.22 -21.37
N GLY A 204 13.74 -3.24 -21.73
CA GLY A 204 14.10 -4.65 -21.59
C GLY A 204 13.90 -5.22 -20.18
N VAL A 205 13.39 -4.45 -19.24
CA VAL A 205 13.13 -4.89 -17.85
C VAL A 205 11.91 -5.79 -17.80
N ALA A 206 12.00 -6.92 -17.12
CA ALA A 206 10.85 -7.79 -16.85
C ALA A 206 9.94 -7.15 -15.79
N VAL A 207 8.65 -7.01 -16.07
CA VAL A 207 7.68 -6.37 -15.19
C VAL A 207 6.53 -7.33 -14.92
N ALA A 208 6.35 -7.69 -13.64
CA ALA A 208 5.16 -8.38 -13.17
C ALA A 208 4.07 -7.37 -12.80
N THR A 209 2.85 -7.58 -13.24
CA THR A 209 1.65 -6.88 -12.75
C THR A 209 0.81 -7.85 -11.94
N VAL A 210 0.59 -7.54 -10.66
CA VAL A 210 -0.20 -8.36 -9.75
C VAL A 210 -1.37 -7.54 -9.23
N GLN A 211 -2.61 -8.04 -9.40
CA GLN A 211 -3.83 -7.40 -8.91
C GLN A 211 -4.69 -8.41 -8.17
N ALA A 212 -5.18 -8.05 -7.00
CA ALA A 212 -6.06 -8.86 -6.18
C ALA A 212 -7.03 -7.99 -5.36
N ASP A 213 -8.05 -8.63 -4.79
CA ASP A 213 -8.94 -8.03 -3.78
C ASP A 213 -8.17 -7.54 -2.55
N ALA A 214 -7.22 -8.36 -2.08
CA ALA A 214 -6.31 -8.03 -0.97
C ALA A 214 -5.02 -8.86 -1.09
N PHE A 215 -4.01 -8.48 -0.33
CA PHE A 215 -2.77 -9.24 -0.19
C PHE A 215 -2.47 -9.49 1.29
N CYS A 216 -2.01 -10.71 1.62
CA CYS A 216 -1.41 -10.95 2.91
C CYS A 216 0.05 -10.46 2.94
N GLN A 217 0.61 -10.38 4.13
CA GLN A 217 1.97 -9.86 4.32
C GLN A 217 2.99 -10.69 3.52
N ALA A 218 3.87 -10.01 2.78
CA ALA A 218 4.91 -10.53 1.90
C ALA A 218 4.43 -11.29 0.65
N MET A 219 3.12 -11.47 0.42
CA MET A 219 2.55 -12.30 -0.65
C MET A 219 3.12 -11.95 -2.04
N VAL A 220 3.07 -10.69 -2.46
CA VAL A 220 3.57 -10.28 -3.78
C VAL A 220 5.04 -10.63 -3.96
N ARG A 221 5.86 -10.38 -2.95
CA ARG A 221 7.30 -10.69 -2.97
C ARG A 221 7.56 -12.19 -3.05
N SER A 222 6.78 -12.99 -2.33
CA SER A 222 6.90 -14.45 -2.35
C SER A 222 6.45 -15.03 -3.68
N LEU A 223 5.34 -14.53 -4.26
CA LEU A 223 4.88 -14.92 -5.59
C LEU A 223 5.94 -14.64 -6.66
N VAL A 224 6.47 -13.42 -6.69
CA VAL A 224 7.52 -13.04 -7.64
C VAL A 224 8.76 -13.91 -7.45
N GLY A 225 9.22 -14.12 -6.20
CA GLY A 225 10.39 -14.97 -5.91
C GLY A 225 10.23 -16.41 -6.41
N GLY A 226 9.05 -17.00 -6.25
CA GLY A 226 8.73 -18.33 -6.80
C GLY A 226 8.78 -18.35 -8.32
N MET A 227 8.16 -17.36 -8.97
CA MET A 227 8.13 -17.27 -10.43
C MET A 227 9.53 -17.00 -11.04
N LEU A 228 10.38 -16.21 -10.37
CA LEU A 228 11.76 -16.00 -10.85
C LEU A 228 12.57 -17.30 -10.95
N ALA A 229 12.33 -18.25 -10.03
CA ALA A 229 12.96 -19.57 -10.10
C ALA A 229 12.46 -20.44 -11.26
N VAL A 230 11.26 -20.15 -11.77
CA VAL A 230 10.72 -20.77 -12.99
C VAL A 230 11.28 -20.06 -14.24
N GLY A 231 11.28 -18.73 -14.23
CA GLY A 231 11.75 -17.93 -15.35
C GLY A 231 13.22 -18.12 -15.68
N ASP A 232 14.07 -18.37 -14.67
CA ASP A 232 15.51 -18.64 -14.86
C ASP A 232 15.82 -20.16 -15.07
N GLY A 233 14.79 -20.99 -15.22
CA GLY A 233 14.93 -22.41 -15.57
C GLY A 233 15.28 -23.33 -14.40
N ARG A 234 15.37 -22.85 -13.14
CA ARG A 234 15.70 -23.70 -11.98
C ARG A 234 14.52 -24.53 -11.51
N ARG A 235 13.31 -24.18 -11.89
CA ARG A 235 12.07 -24.94 -11.57
C ARG A 235 11.17 -25.04 -12.79
N GLU A 236 10.41 -26.11 -12.86
CA GLU A 236 9.34 -26.21 -13.86
C GLU A 236 8.11 -25.43 -13.42
N PRO A 237 7.33 -24.88 -14.37
CA PRO A 237 6.01 -24.33 -14.10
C PRO A 237 5.10 -25.46 -13.63
N SER A 238 4.54 -25.40 -12.44
CA SER A 238 3.61 -26.39 -11.88
C SER A 238 2.26 -25.73 -11.58
#